data_032a3dfa2b6544435eed42e4f144eed1
#
_entry.id   032a3dfa2b6544435eed42e4f144eed1
#
_cell.length_a   1.000
_cell.length_b   1.000
_cell.length_c   1.000
_cell.angle_alpha   90.00
_cell.angle_beta   90.00
_cell.angle_gamma   90.00
#
_symmetry.space_group_name_H-M   'P 1'
#
loop_
_entity.id
_entity.type
_entity.pdbx_description
1 polymer ?
#
loop_
_entity_poly.entity_id
_entity_poly.type
_entity_poly.pdbx_seq_one_letter_code
_entity_poly.pdbx_strand_id
1 'polypeptide(L)'
;MLSRTASNLFWLSRYFERAESTVRLLNACFQPGMPFEGDINQLYALPLHIESAYKDFKAQHEDLLTSLSINTVSEFLIRGNTNASVRYCLEMARENARSERSRLSTELWEAINQTWLEFNSMQYKALGVFKEWLQQRSFMIQGIIEITLPDNLNYHFLRLGTFLERSDQTLRVLEAQTKLQDVGKYSDYYHWNMLLKAVSSFEAYQETFVE
;
A
#
# COMPACT_ATOMS: atom_id res chain seq x y z
N MET A 1 -27.43 -11.12 3.53
CA MET A 1 -26.13 -11.08 4.25
C MET A 1 -26.26 -10.16 5.44
N LEU A 2 -25.66 -10.52 6.60
CA LEU A 2 -25.65 -9.64 7.77
C LEU A 2 -24.74 -8.42 7.51
N SER A 3 -25.12 -7.25 8.02
CA SER A 3 -24.32 -6.01 7.89
C SER A 3 -22.87 -6.18 8.37
N ARG A 4 -22.67 -6.92 9.46
CA ARG A 4 -21.34 -7.24 10.00
C ARG A 4 -20.47 -8.05 9.02
N THR A 5 -21.04 -9.06 8.38
CA THR A 5 -20.34 -9.85 7.35
C THR A 5 -19.91 -8.98 6.17
N ALA A 6 -20.81 -8.12 5.68
CA ALA A 6 -20.49 -7.16 4.62
C ALA A 6 -19.33 -6.25 5.00
N SER A 7 -19.38 -5.72 6.23
CA SER A 7 -18.31 -4.87 6.77
C SER A 7 -16.97 -5.62 6.86
N ASN A 8 -16.95 -6.84 7.40
CA ASN A 8 -15.70 -7.61 7.55
C ASN A 8 -15.08 -7.93 6.17
N LEU A 9 -15.87 -8.36 5.18
CA LEU A 9 -15.37 -8.64 3.83
C LEU A 9 -14.86 -7.37 3.13
N PHE A 10 -15.59 -6.28 3.26
CA PHE A 10 -15.17 -4.97 2.73
C PHE A 10 -13.85 -4.49 3.34
N TRP A 11 -13.72 -4.54 4.67
CA TRP A 11 -12.49 -4.10 5.33
C TRP A 11 -11.32 -5.05 5.14
N LEU A 12 -11.57 -6.37 5.00
CA LEU A 12 -10.53 -7.34 4.64
C LEU A 12 -9.78 -6.89 3.38
N SER A 13 -10.52 -6.64 2.31
CA SER A 13 -9.93 -6.26 1.02
C SER A 13 -9.35 -4.85 1.03
N ARG A 14 -9.97 -3.90 1.74
CA ARG A 14 -9.40 -2.56 1.93
C ARG A 14 -8.05 -2.60 2.61
N TYR A 15 -7.92 -3.33 3.71
CA TYR A 15 -6.65 -3.44 4.43
C TYR A 15 -5.57 -4.13 3.59
N PHE A 16 -5.94 -5.18 2.87
CA PHE A 16 -4.98 -5.88 2.03
C PHE A 16 -4.48 -5.01 0.86
N GLU A 17 -5.36 -4.32 0.19
CA GLU A 17 -5.03 -3.37 -0.88
C GLU A 17 -4.19 -2.20 -0.37
N ARG A 18 -4.49 -1.66 0.83
CA ARG A 18 -3.69 -0.62 1.48
C ARG A 18 -2.28 -1.08 1.78
N ALA A 19 -2.11 -2.28 2.33
CA ALA A 19 -0.78 -2.84 2.60
C ALA A 19 0.08 -2.91 1.33
N GLU A 20 -0.50 -3.37 0.22
CA GLU A 20 0.20 -3.46 -1.06
C GLU A 20 0.51 -2.07 -1.64
N SER A 21 -0.47 -1.16 -1.65
CA SER A 21 -0.27 0.20 -2.19
C SER A 21 0.75 1.01 -1.39
N THR A 22 0.81 0.88 -0.06
CA THR A 22 1.84 1.51 0.77
C THR A 22 3.24 1.06 0.37
N VAL A 23 3.46 -0.24 0.16
CA VAL A 23 4.78 -0.75 -0.24
C VAL A 23 5.14 -0.34 -1.67
N ARG A 24 4.17 -0.32 -2.58
CA ARG A 24 4.35 0.18 -3.95
C ARG A 24 4.73 1.66 -3.94
N LEU A 25 4.07 2.48 -3.12
CA LEU A 25 4.36 3.89 -2.94
C LEU A 25 5.79 4.11 -2.42
N LEU A 26 6.21 3.41 -1.36
CA LEU A 26 7.57 3.46 -0.84
C LEU A 26 8.60 3.16 -1.93
N ASN A 27 8.37 2.12 -2.71
CA ASN A 27 9.28 1.75 -3.79
C ASN A 27 9.27 2.77 -4.95
N ALA A 28 8.15 3.41 -5.23
CA ALA A 28 8.06 4.46 -6.24
C ALA A 28 8.81 5.74 -5.80
N CYS A 29 8.68 6.13 -4.54
CA CYS A 29 9.34 7.31 -3.98
C CYS A 29 10.85 7.12 -3.79
N PHE A 30 11.32 5.90 -3.57
CA PHE A 30 12.70 5.61 -3.16
C PHE A 30 13.52 4.88 -4.24
N GLN A 31 13.39 5.33 -5.49
CA GLN A 31 14.17 4.75 -6.59
C GLN A 31 15.63 5.26 -6.56
N PRO A 32 16.63 4.34 -6.61
CA PRO A 32 18.03 4.74 -6.68
C PRO A 32 18.32 5.60 -7.91
N GLY A 33 19.13 6.65 -7.74
CA GLY A 33 19.60 7.49 -8.85
C GLY A 33 18.57 8.50 -9.38
N MET A 34 17.44 8.69 -8.70
CA MET A 34 16.47 9.71 -9.08
C MET A 34 17.03 11.10 -8.76
N PRO A 35 17.24 11.98 -9.77
CA PRO A 35 17.70 13.35 -9.52
C PRO A 35 16.60 14.14 -8.82
N PHE A 36 16.93 14.71 -7.70
CA PHE A 36 16.05 15.58 -6.92
C PHE A 36 16.78 16.86 -6.55
N GLU A 37 16.24 17.99 -6.97
CA GLU A 37 16.73 19.32 -6.62
C GLU A 37 15.79 19.93 -5.58
N GLY A 38 16.13 19.76 -4.30
CA GLY A 38 15.30 20.27 -3.20
C GLY A 38 15.72 19.72 -1.85
N ASP A 39 14.88 19.94 -0.83
CA ASP A 39 15.08 19.35 0.49
C ASP A 39 14.74 17.86 0.48
N ILE A 40 15.74 17.02 0.59
CA ILE A 40 15.63 15.57 0.60
C ILE A 40 14.69 15.04 1.71
N ASN A 41 14.58 15.76 2.84
CA ASN A 41 13.68 15.39 3.92
C ASN A 41 12.21 15.48 3.48
N GLN A 42 11.88 16.43 2.62
CA GLN A 42 10.52 16.57 2.09
C GLN A 42 10.18 15.41 1.14
N LEU A 43 11.14 14.98 0.30
CA LEU A 43 10.98 13.78 -0.51
C LEU A 43 10.74 12.55 0.36
N TYR A 44 11.57 12.35 1.40
CA TYR A 44 11.43 11.20 2.28
C TYR A 44 10.16 11.26 3.13
N ALA A 45 9.63 12.45 3.45
CA ALA A 45 8.37 12.63 4.16
C ALA A 45 7.13 12.36 3.28
N LEU A 46 7.27 12.34 1.95
CA LEU A 46 6.14 12.22 1.03
C LEU A 46 5.27 10.99 1.27
N PRO A 47 5.79 9.77 1.43
CA PRO A 47 4.96 8.60 1.75
C PRO A 47 4.19 8.77 3.07
N LEU A 48 4.77 9.43 4.08
CA LEU A 48 4.09 9.71 5.35
C LEU A 48 2.90 10.65 5.16
N HIS A 49 3.02 11.64 4.26
CA HIS A 49 1.92 12.55 3.95
C HIS A 49 0.80 11.87 3.17
N ILE A 50 1.14 11.07 2.16
CA ILE A 50 0.17 10.31 1.35
C ILE A 50 -0.60 9.32 2.22
N GLU A 51 0.09 8.59 3.10
CA GLU A 51 -0.55 7.64 4.02
C GLU A 51 -1.23 8.31 5.24
N SER A 52 -1.21 9.66 5.31
CA SER A 52 -1.73 10.44 6.46
C SER A 52 -1.06 10.07 7.80
N ALA A 53 0.16 9.56 7.75
CA ALA A 53 0.93 9.03 8.88
C ALA A 53 1.95 10.04 9.45
N TYR A 54 2.11 11.21 8.83
CA TYR A 54 3.12 12.19 9.22
C TYR A 54 2.97 12.69 10.66
N LYS A 55 1.74 12.90 11.13
CA LYS A 55 1.49 13.33 12.52
C LYS A 55 1.92 12.28 13.54
N ASP A 56 1.62 11.02 13.26
CA ASP A 56 1.97 9.89 14.14
C ASP A 56 3.49 9.67 14.12
N PHE A 57 4.11 9.79 12.95
CA PHE A 57 5.57 9.75 12.81
C PHE A 57 6.24 10.85 13.62
N LYS A 58 5.78 12.11 13.46
CA LYS A 58 6.31 13.26 14.21
C LYS A 58 6.19 13.07 15.72
N ALA A 59 5.08 12.56 16.20
CA ALA A 59 4.85 12.33 17.63
C ALA A 59 5.81 11.28 18.24
N GLN A 60 6.29 10.33 17.43
CA GLN A 60 7.17 9.24 17.88
C GLN A 60 8.65 9.48 17.58
N HIS A 61 8.97 10.34 16.59
CA HIS A 61 10.32 10.53 16.03
C HIS A 61 10.60 12.01 15.73
N GLU A 62 10.30 12.91 16.66
CA GLU A 62 10.47 14.36 16.44
C GLU A 62 11.93 14.73 16.14
N ASP A 63 12.86 14.04 16.78
CA ASP A 63 14.32 14.19 16.61
C ASP A 63 14.82 13.82 15.21
N LEU A 64 14.09 12.97 14.48
CA LEU A 64 14.46 12.49 13.15
C LEU A 64 13.89 13.35 12.00
N LEU A 65 13.07 14.35 12.28
CA LEU A 65 12.41 15.14 11.22
C LEU A 65 13.40 15.94 10.36
N THR A 66 14.56 16.29 10.91
CA THR A 66 15.62 17.03 10.20
C THR A 66 16.61 16.11 9.47
N SER A 67 16.50 14.80 9.67
CA SER A 67 17.42 13.79 9.14
C SER A 67 16.68 12.52 8.71
N LEU A 68 15.58 12.68 7.98
CA LEU A 68 14.79 11.56 7.47
C LEU A 68 15.64 10.67 6.57
N SER A 69 15.37 9.38 6.62
CA SER A 69 15.99 8.39 5.74
C SER A 69 14.93 7.44 5.16
N ILE A 70 15.26 6.85 4.02
CA ILE A 70 14.45 5.78 3.42
C ILE A 70 14.16 4.67 4.44
N ASN A 71 15.20 4.27 5.20
CA ASN A 71 15.07 3.19 6.17
C ASN A 71 14.11 3.55 7.29
N THR A 72 14.22 4.75 7.85
CA THR A 72 13.39 5.22 8.97
C THR A 72 11.92 5.29 8.57
N VAL A 73 11.63 5.88 7.40
CA VAL A 73 10.26 6.00 6.89
C VAL A 73 9.68 4.63 6.52
N SER A 74 10.47 3.79 5.83
CA SER A 74 10.03 2.44 5.47
C SER A 74 9.79 1.57 6.70
N GLU A 75 10.66 1.66 7.71
CA GLU A 75 10.48 0.93 8.97
C GLU A 75 9.18 1.33 9.66
N PHE A 76 8.90 2.61 9.75
CA PHE A 76 7.68 3.13 10.36
C PHE A 76 6.42 2.67 9.60
N LEU A 77 6.39 2.80 8.26
CA LEU A 77 5.23 2.43 7.46
C LEU A 77 5.07 0.91 7.28
N ILE A 78 6.14 0.13 7.37
CA ILE A 78 6.03 -1.33 7.26
C ILE A 78 5.75 -1.97 8.63
N ARG A 79 6.51 -1.61 9.67
CA ARG A 79 6.54 -2.31 10.97
C ARG A 79 5.93 -1.51 12.12
N GLY A 80 5.63 -0.22 11.91
CA GLY A 80 5.10 0.65 12.94
C GLY A 80 3.80 0.14 13.56
N ASN A 81 3.51 0.59 14.77
CA ASN A 81 2.29 0.25 15.48
C ASN A 81 1.22 1.33 15.28
N THR A 82 0.94 1.66 14.02
CA THR A 82 -0.07 2.65 13.62
C THR A 82 -1.04 2.02 12.63
N ASN A 83 -2.23 2.60 12.52
CA ASN A 83 -3.26 2.12 11.58
C ASN A 83 -2.88 2.33 10.10
N ALA A 84 -1.84 3.10 9.82
CA ALA A 84 -1.27 3.29 8.48
C ALA A 84 -0.20 2.24 8.13
N SER A 85 0.26 1.43 9.09
CA SER A 85 1.34 0.49 8.83
C SER A 85 0.86 -0.76 8.08
N VAL A 86 1.75 -1.30 7.23
CA VAL A 86 1.53 -2.58 6.53
C VAL A 86 1.24 -3.71 7.52
N ARG A 87 1.98 -3.74 8.64
CA ARG A 87 1.76 -4.70 9.73
C ARG A 87 0.32 -4.67 10.21
N TYR A 88 -0.19 -3.50 10.59
CA TYR A 88 -1.56 -3.35 11.07
C TYR A 88 -2.57 -3.77 10.00
N CYS A 89 -2.35 -3.36 8.76
CA CYS A 89 -3.24 -3.69 7.66
C CYS A 89 -3.31 -5.21 7.42
N LEU A 90 -2.19 -5.93 7.39
CA LEU A 90 -2.17 -7.37 7.21
C LEU A 90 -2.80 -8.12 8.42
N GLU A 91 -2.56 -7.62 9.64
CA GLU A 91 -3.20 -8.16 10.84
C GLU A 91 -4.71 -8.01 10.78
N MET A 92 -5.22 -6.81 10.47
CA MET A 92 -6.65 -6.55 10.38
C MET A 92 -7.32 -7.28 9.21
N ALA A 93 -6.65 -7.40 8.07
CA ALA A 93 -7.12 -8.23 6.96
C ALA A 93 -7.31 -9.68 7.40
N ARG A 94 -6.32 -10.25 8.10
CA ARG A 94 -6.41 -11.61 8.64
C ARG A 94 -7.53 -11.77 9.68
N GLU A 95 -7.71 -10.82 10.60
CA GLU A 95 -8.75 -10.91 11.63
C GLU A 95 -10.16 -10.80 11.02
N ASN A 96 -10.35 -9.95 10.00
CA ASN A 96 -11.59 -9.90 9.24
C ASN A 96 -11.85 -11.23 8.48
N ALA A 97 -10.82 -11.79 7.84
CA ALA A 97 -10.92 -13.09 7.17
C ALA A 97 -11.26 -14.22 8.18
N ARG A 98 -10.63 -14.21 9.36
CA ARG A 98 -10.91 -15.19 10.42
C ARG A 98 -12.36 -15.13 10.88
N SER A 99 -12.90 -13.94 11.03
CA SER A 99 -14.30 -13.73 11.44
C SER A 99 -15.31 -14.25 10.43
N GLU A 100 -14.96 -14.28 9.15
CA GLU A 100 -15.83 -14.72 8.04
C GLU A 100 -15.33 -16.00 7.37
N ARG A 101 -14.50 -16.79 8.04
CA ARG A 101 -13.85 -17.99 7.48
C ARG A 101 -14.81 -18.97 6.79
N SER A 102 -16.03 -19.13 7.31
CA SER A 102 -17.04 -20.00 6.72
C SER A 102 -17.64 -19.49 5.40
N ARG A 103 -17.33 -18.26 5.00
CA ARG A 103 -17.81 -17.61 3.79
C ARG A 103 -16.72 -17.39 2.74
N LEU A 104 -15.47 -17.68 3.11
CA LEU A 104 -14.31 -17.66 2.22
C LEU A 104 -14.02 -19.08 1.73
N SER A 105 -13.38 -19.21 0.58
CA SER A 105 -12.80 -20.50 0.19
C SER A 105 -11.65 -20.88 1.13
N THR A 106 -11.35 -22.17 1.23
CA THR A 106 -10.23 -22.66 2.03
C THR A 106 -8.92 -22.04 1.56
N GLU A 107 -8.72 -21.98 0.25
CA GLU A 107 -7.54 -21.42 -0.40
C GLU A 107 -7.37 -19.93 -0.07
N LEU A 108 -8.46 -19.15 -0.07
CA LEU A 108 -8.41 -17.72 0.27
C LEU A 108 -8.01 -17.52 1.73
N TRP A 109 -8.62 -18.26 2.64
CA TRP A 109 -8.25 -18.18 4.06
C TRP A 109 -6.78 -18.56 4.28
N GLU A 110 -6.33 -19.67 3.71
CA GLU A 110 -4.95 -20.16 3.84
C GLU A 110 -3.95 -19.13 3.27
N ALA A 111 -4.24 -18.57 2.10
CA ALA A 111 -3.39 -17.55 1.50
C ALA A 111 -3.23 -16.29 2.38
N ILE A 112 -4.33 -15.81 2.96
CA ILE A 112 -4.31 -14.63 3.85
C ILE A 112 -3.56 -14.96 5.14
N ASN A 113 -3.86 -16.10 5.76
CA ASN A 113 -3.20 -16.51 7.00
C ASN A 113 -1.71 -16.75 6.80
N GLN A 114 -1.31 -17.40 5.70
CA GLN A 114 0.09 -17.64 5.36
C GLN A 114 0.83 -16.32 5.12
N THR A 115 0.21 -15.35 4.44
CA THR A 115 0.80 -14.02 4.23
C THR A 115 1.13 -13.35 5.56
N TRP A 116 0.23 -13.41 6.55
CA TRP A 116 0.50 -12.88 7.89
C TRP A 116 1.63 -13.62 8.61
N LEU A 117 1.68 -14.93 8.53
CA LEU A 117 2.74 -15.72 9.19
C LEU A 117 4.12 -15.42 8.57
N GLU A 118 4.21 -15.34 7.26
CA GLU A 118 5.44 -15.01 6.54
C GLU A 118 5.90 -13.57 6.77
N PHE A 119 4.97 -12.64 6.99
CA PHE A 119 5.29 -11.24 7.27
C PHE A 119 6.31 -11.10 8.41
N ASN A 120 6.23 -11.92 9.44
CA ASN A 120 7.14 -11.89 10.58
C ASN A 120 8.63 -12.03 10.19
N SER A 121 8.93 -12.75 9.12
CA SER A 121 10.29 -12.88 8.60
C SER A 121 10.59 -11.90 7.47
N MET A 122 9.59 -11.62 6.63
CA MET A 122 9.75 -10.79 5.45
C MET A 122 9.90 -9.31 5.77
N GLN A 123 9.30 -8.80 6.83
CA GLN A 123 9.37 -7.39 7.24
C GLN A 123 10.79 -6.86 7.50
N TYR A 124 11.77 -7.75 7.71
CA TYR A 124 13.18 -7.38 7.94
C TYR A 124 14.06 -7.51 6.69
N LYS A 125 13.48 -7.89 5.55
CA LYS A 125 14.20 -7.95 4.28
C LYS A 125 14.35 -6.56 3.66
N ALA A 126 15.28 -6.43 2.72
CA ALA A 126 15.42 -5.22 1.92
C ALA A 126 14.09 -4.83 1.26
N LEU A 127 13.80 -3.53 1.15
CA LEU A 127 12.52 -3.01 0.67
C LEU A 127 12.08 -3.62 -0.69
N GLY A 128 13.02 -3.78 -1.63
CA GLY A 128 12.73 -4.40 -2.94
C GLY A 128 12.25 -5.84 -2.81
N VAL A 129 12.93 -6.65 -1.98
CA VAL A 129 12.55 -8.05 -1.73
C VAL A 129 11.19 -8.13 -1.03
N PHE A 130 10.96 -7.27 -0.06
CA PHE A 130 9.68 -7.18 0.66
C PHE A 130 8.54 -6.80 -0.30
N LYS A 131 8.79 -5.81 -1.19
CA LYS A 131 7.82 -5.40 -2.21
C LYS A 131 7.44 -6.56 -3.13
N GLU A 132 8.44 -7.25 -3.71
CA GLU A 132 8.19 -8.37 -4.62
C GLU A 132 7.38 -9.48 -3.95
N TRP A 133 7.74 -9.82 -2.73
CA TRP A 133 6.98 -10.80 -1.94
C TRP A 133 5.53 -10.37 -1.73
N LEU A 134 5.28 -9.13 -1.25
CA LEU A 134 3.91 -8.69 -0.97
C LEU A 134 3.08 -8.55 -2.24
N GLN A 135 3.70 -8.11 -3.34
CA GLN A 135 3.05 -8.03 -4.65
C GLN A 135 2.63 -9.42 -5.17
N GLN A 136 3.50 -10.43 -5.05
CA GLN A 136 3.15 -11.81 -5.38
C GLN A 136 2.00 -12.34 -4.52
N ARG A 137 1.99 -12.04 -3.22
CA ARG A 137 0.87 -12.37 -2.33
C ARG A 137 -0.43 -11.68 -2.75
N SER A 138 -0.35 -10.41 -3.15
CA SER A 138 -1.49 -9.65 -3.64
C SER A 138 -2.09 -10.29 -4.90
N PHE A 139 -1.26 -10.59 -5.89
CA PHE A 139 -1.72 -11.24 -7.12
C PHE A 139 -2.32 -12.61 -6.88
N MET A 140 -1.71 -13.40 -6.02
CA MET A 140 -2.22 -14.72 -5.64
C MET A 140 -3.60 -14.61 -4.97
N ILE A 141 -3.75 -13.72 -3.99
CA ILE A 141 -5.02 -13.53 -3.25
C ILE A 141 -6.11 -13.02 -4.19
N GLN A 142 -5.79 -12.06 -5.06
CA GLN A 142 -6.75 -11.56 -6.06
C GLN A 142 -7.16 -12.67 -7.04
N GLY A 143 -6.22 -13.45 -7.54
CA GLY A 143 -6.51 -14.60 -8.40
C GLY A 143 -7.38 -15.66 -7.72
N ILE A 144 -7.14 -15.97 -6.45
CA ILE A 144 -7.96 -16.89 -5.66
C ILE A 144 -9.39 -16.33 -5.52
N ILE A 145 -9.56 -15.05 -5.23
CA ILE A 145 -10.89 -14.40 -5.14
C ILE A 145 -11.66 -14.60 -6.45
N GLU A 146 -11.03 -14.32 -7.60
CA GLU A 146 -11.67 -14.44 -8.92
C GLU A 146 -12.04 -15.88 -9.30
N ILE A 147 -11.21 -16.85 -8.89
CA ILE A 147 -11.37 -18.25 -9.33
C ILE A 147 -12.28 -19.04 -8.37
N THR A 148 -12.21 -18.77 -7.07
CA THR A 148 -12.82 -19.66 -6.07
C THR A 148 -14.11 -19.12 -5.47
N LEU A 149 -14.37 -17.81 -5.54
CA LEU A 149 -15.59 -17.26 -4.99
C LEU A 149 -16.68 -17.17 -6.07
N PRO A 150 -17.91 -17.64 -5.77
CA PRO A 150 -19.03 -17.48 -6.67
C PRO A 150 -19.41 -16.00 -6.76
N ASP A 151 -20.00 -15.61 -7.90
CA ASP A 151 -20.54 -14.26 -8.14
C ASP A 151 -21.76 -14.00 -7.24
N ASN A 152 -21.46 -13.57 -6.01
CA ASN A 152 -22.47 -13.28 -4.99
C ASN A 152 -22.06 -12.06 -4.14
N LEU A 153 -22.86 -11.73 -3.13
CA LEU A 153 -22.62 -10.59 -2.27
C LEU A 153 -21.26 -10.62 -1.55
N ASN A 154 -20.72 -11.79 -1.22
CA ASN A 154 -19.41 -11.89 -0.56
C ASN A 154 -18.30 -11.42 -1.51
N TYR A 155 -18.31 -11.91 -2.75
CA TYR A 155 -17.41 -11.47 -3.81
C TYR A 155 -17.54 -9.96 -4.06
N HIS A 156 -18.75 -9.44 -4.21
CA HIS A 156 -18.95 -8.02 -4.50
C HIS A 156 -18.48 -7.10 -3.38
N PHE A 157 -18.61 -7.47 -2.09
CA PHE A 157 -18.08 -6.66 -1.01
C PHE A 157 -16.55 -6.68 -0.92
N LEU A 158 -15.91 -7.79 -1.26
CA LEU A 158 -14.45 -7.84 -1.40
C LEU A 158 -13.98 -6.93 -2.55
N ARG A 159 -14.62 -7.02 -3.73
CA ARG A 159 -14.27 -6.18 -4.89
C ARG A 159 -14.52 -4.69 -4.60
N LEU A 160 -15.63 -4.36 -3.95
CA LEU A 160 -15.95 -2.99 -3.56
C LEU A 160 -14.85 -2.41 -2.65
N GLY A 161 -14.40 -3.17 -1.65
CA GLY A 161 -13.32 -2.75 -0.77
C GLY A 161 -12.02 -2.49 -1.52
N THR A 162 -11.62 -3.41 -2.41
CA THR A 162 -10.42 -3.26 -3.24
C THR A 162 -10.47 -1.99 -4.09
N PHE A 163 -11.54 -1.79 -4.86
CA PHE A 163 -11.61 -0.64 -5.78
C PHE A 163 -11.78 0.69 -5.06
N LEU A 164 -12.49 0.71 -3.93
CA LEU A 164 -12.62 1.93 -3.15
C LEU A 164 -11.27 2.34 -2.54
N GLU A 165 -10.47 1.38 -2.07
CA GLU A 165 -9.12 1.70 -1.57
C GLU A 165 -8.19 2.18 -2.69
N ARG A 166 -8.23 1.57 -3.87
CA ARG A 166 -7.47 2.05 -5.04
C ARG A 166 -7.82 3.47 -5.42
N SER A 167 -9.12 3.80 -5.42
CA SER A 167 -9.59 5.15 -5.70
C SER A 167 -9.10 6.16 -4.66
N ASP A 168 -9.20 5.82 -3.36
CA ASP A 168 -8.71 6.65 -2.26
C ASP A 168 -7.20 6.88 -2.37
N GLN A 169 -6.40 5.84 -2.61
CA GLN A 169 -4.96 5.96 -2.79
C GLN A 169 -4.57 6.79 -4.02
N THR A 170 -5.26 6.61 -5.13
CA THR A 170 -5.02 7.42 -6.34
C THR A 170 -5.27 8.90 -6.05
N LEU A 171 -6.36 9.24 -5.37
CA LEU A 171 -6.69 10.62 -4.99
C LEU A 171 -5.64 11.21 -4.04
N ARG A 172 -5.15 10.44 -3.05
CA ARG A 172 -4.09 10.89 -2.12
C ARG A 172 -2.77 11.16 -2.84
N VAL A 173 -2.40 10.32 -3.79
CA VAL A 173 -1.20 10.51 -4.62
C VAL A 173 -1.33 11.77 -5.46
N LEU A 174 -2.49 12.02 -6.08
CA LEU A 174 -2.76 13.24 -6.86
C LEU A 174 -2.79 14.50 -5.97
N GLU A 175 -3.38 14.42 -4.79
CA GLU A 175 -3.38 15.54 -3.83
C GLU A 175 -1.97 15.88 -3.36
N ALA A 176 -1.14 14.88 -3.10
CA ALA A 176 0.24 15.10 -2.70
C ALA A 176 1.06 15.79 -3.79
N GLN A 177 0.75 15.55 -5.07
CA GLN A 177 1.39 16.24 -6.20
C GLN A 177 1.23 17.75 -6.11
N THR A 178 0.03 18.25 -5.78
CA THR A 178 -0.22 19.70 -5.71
C THR A 178 0.64 20.36 -4.63
N LYS A 179 0.94 19.64 -3.56
CA LYS A 179 1.79 20.12 -2.45
C LYS A 179 3.29 20.06 -2.78
N LEU A 180 3.71 19.15 -3.66
CA LEU A 180 5.11 19.03 -4.08
C LEU A 180 5.54 20.04 -5.13
N GLN A 181 4.62 20.53 -5.95
CA GLN A 181 4.92 21.57 -6.94
C GLN A 181 5.44 22.87 -6.30
N ASP A 182 5.09 23.11 -5.03
CA ASP A 182 5.55 24.29 -4.27
C ASP A 182 6.91 24.09 -3.60
N VAL A 183 7.46 22.86 -3.58
CA VAL A 183 8.52 22.47 -2.65
C VAL A 183 9.87 22.20 -3.31
N GLY A 184 9.93 21.84 -4.56
CA GLY A 184 11.18 21.56 -5.26
C GLY A 184 10.99 21.23 -6.72
N LYS A 185 12.01 21.45 -7.53
CA LYS A 185 11.98 21.12 -8.95
C LYS A 185 12.43 19.68 -9.14
N TYR A 186 11.46 18.76 -9.23
CA TYR A 186 11.71 17.55 -9.98
C TYR A 186 11.83 17.92 -11.47
N SER A 187 12.67 17.23 -12.20
CA SER A 187 12.39 17.12 -13.63
C SER A 187 10.98 16.51 -13.76
N ASP A 188 10.09 17.17 -14.50
CA ASP A 188 8.68 16.75 -14.69
C ASP A 188 8.58 15.26 -15.03
N TYR A 189 9.51 14.75 -15.82
CA TYR A 189 9.60 13.35 -16.20
C TYR A 189 9.69 12.38 -15.01
N TYR A 190 10.60 12.63 -14.07
CA TYR A 190 10.79 11.73 -12.92
C TYR A 190 9.62 11.80 -11.94
N HIS A 191 9.06 12.99 -11.78
CA HIS A 191 7.90 13.19 -10.94
C HIS A 191 6.69 12.39 -11.45
N TRP A 192 6.36 12.52 -12.73
CA TRP A 192 5.26 11.77 -13.32
C TRP A 192 5.50 10.26 -13.32
N ASN A 193 6.72 9.82 -13.58
CA ASN A 193 7.08 8.39 -13.49
C ASN A 193 6.85 7.83 -12.08
N MET A 194 7.25 8.57 -11.04
CA MET A 194 7.01 8.18 -9.65
C MET A 194 5.51 8.02 -9.38
N LEU A 195 4.69 9.01 -9.77
CA LEU A 195 3.25 8.97 -9.57
C LEU A 195 2.59 7.81 -10.31
N LEU A 196 2.92 7.62 -11.59
CA LEU A 196 2.38 6.53 -12.40
C LEU A 196 2.75 5.15 -11.83
N LYS A 197 3.99 4.98 -11.33
CA LYS A 197 4.42 3.76 -10.65
C LYS A 197 3.70 3.54 -9.31
N ALA A 198 3.46 4.62 -8.55
CA ALA A 198 2.73 4.55 -7.29
C ALA A 198 1.28 4.05 -7.47
N VAL A 199 0.66 4.33 -8.62
CA VAL A 199 -0.71 3.89 -8.93
C VAL A 199 -0.77 2.72 -9.92
N SER A 200 0.36 2.06 -10.23
CA SER A 200 0.47 0.91 -11.18
C SER A 200 -0.04 1.23 -12.59
N SER A 201 0.16 2.44 -13.07
CA SER A 201 -0.31 2.88 -14.39
C SER A 201 0.84 3.27 -15.33
N PHE A 202 2.09 3.01 -14.95
CA PHE A 202 3.26 3.45 -15.72
C PHE A 202 3.34 2.74 -17.08
N GLU A 203 3.23 1.42 -17.10
CA GLU A 203 3.30 0.62 -18.32
C GLU A 203 2.14 0.92 -19.27
N ALA A 204 0.92 1.03 -18.74
CA ALA A 204 -0.25 1.39 -19.52
C ALA A 204 -0.15 2.81 -20.13
N TYR A 205 0.45 3.74 -19.38
CA TYR A 205 0.70 5.09 -19.88
C TYR A 205 1.72 5.07 -21.02
N GLN A 206 2.84 4.32 -20.86
CA GLN A 206 3.87 4.20 -21.90
C GLN A 206 3.29 3.60 -23.17
N GLU A 207 2.52 2.53 -23.07
CA GLU A 207 1.90 1.87 -24.23
C GLU A 207 0.92 2.80 -24.97
N THR A 208 0.24 3.69 -24.25
CA THR A 208 -0.81 4.54 -24.84
C THR A 208 -0.29 5.86 -25.39
N PHE A 209 0.72 6.45 -24.75
CA PHE A 209 1.12 7.86 -25.00
C PHE A 209 2.59 8.05 -25.36
N VAL A 210 3.43 7.02 -25.28
CA VAL A 210 4.85 7.09 -25.65
C VAL A 210 5.06 6.23 -26.88
N GLU A 211 5.28 6.88 -28.04
CA GLU A 211 5.68 6.22 -29.29
C GLU A 211 7.15 5.77 -29.28
#